data_ca9ed6eb60df66db24d9da497714d7a6
#
_entry.id   ca9ed6eb60df66db24d9da497714d7a6
#
_cell.length_a   1.000
_cell.length_b   1.000
_cell.length_c   1.000
_cell.angle_alpha   90.00
_cell.angle_beta   90.00
_cell.angle_gamma   90.00
#
_symmetry.space_group_name_H-M   'P 1'
#
loop_
_entity.id
_entity.type
_entity.pdbx_description
1 polymer ?
#
loop_
_entity_poly.entity_id
_entity_poly.type
_entity_poly.pdbx_seq_one_letter_code
_entity_poly.pdbx_strand_id
1 'polypeptide(L)'
;MPPAPHPFLFSQIGLDSGALTLLGSVVHRFTEPGEYRGVALRPSAPASVFYLTVEKDRAINQVSIDLAALAEPGASSQACCTCGKMHAGPSQGHFLLGAGGYVAFHVSGGPGGFAVRLGKSADQPQPKDFDSAAITGGDLFAATILRPGRYSVKNLAQTGAQAGEIDVAYPAPGETAYQPPPPIRIDCTHTGFDPAKVALTAMQGSLFVCHVPSRLKIELVTALDPPK
;
A
#
# COMPACT_ATOMS: atom_id res chain seq x y z
N MET A 1 2.82 -28.52 -20.81
CA MET A 1 3.13 -28.51 -19.38
C MET A 1 2.41 -27.29 -18.79
N PRO A 2 1.52 -27.40 -17.80
CA PRO A 2 0.95 -26.24 -17.17
C PRO A 2 2.06 -25.40 -16.53
N PRO A 3 1.97 -24.05 -16.56
CA PRO A 3 2.96 -23.21 -15.92
C PRO A 3 3.02 -23.53 -14.42
N ALA A 4 4.25 -23.62 -13.89
CA ALA A 4 4.42 -23.85 -12.47
C ALA A 4 3.80 -22.67 -11.67
N PRO A 5 3.04 -22.92 -10.60
CA PRO A 5 2.46 -21.86 -9.80
C PRO A 5 3.57 -20.98 -9.21
N HIS A 6 3.33 -19.66 -9.20
CA HIS A 6 4.31 -18.70 -8.73
C HIS A 6 4.63 -18.94 -7.23
N PRO A 7 5.90 -18.95 -6.81
CA PRO A 7 6.28 -19.25 -5.42
C PRO A 7 5.57 -18.40 -4.35
N PHE A 8 5.21 -17.14 -4.66
CA PHE A 8 4.45 -16.27 -3.76
C PHE A 8 3.05 -16.79 -3.39
N LEU A 9 2.43 -17.62 -4.24
CA LEU A 9 1.17 -18.28 -3.89
C LEU A 9 1.25 -19.09 -2.60
N PHE A 10 2.44 -19.60 -2.29
CA PHE A 10 2.64 -20.47 -1.12
C PHE A 10 3.35 -19.77 0.04
N SER A 11 3.96 -18.61 -0.18
CA SER A 11 4.74 -17.91 0.83
C SER A 11 4.02 -16.71 1.47
N GLN A 12 2.94 -16.20 0.85
CA GLN A 12 2.21 -15.08 1.41
C GLN A 12 1.48 -15.51 2.69
N ILE A 13 1.86 -14.92 3.82
CA ILE A 13 1.27 -15.18 5.14
C ILE A 13 0.45 -14.01 5.67
N GLY A 14 0.54 -12.85 5.05
CA GLY A 14 -0.24 -11.67 5.44
C GLY A 14 0.23 -10.38 4.79
N LEU A 15 -0.46 -9.30 5.10
CA LEU A 15 -0.21 -7.93 4.68
C LEU A 15 -0.43 -6.98 5.86
N ASP A 16 0.35 -5.89 5.93
CA ASP A 16 0.27 -4.88 7.00
C ASP A 16 0.41 -3.49 6.37
N SER A 17 -0.54 -2.58 6.63
CA SER A 17 -0.49 -1.20 6.12
C SER A 17 0.69 -0.41 6.68
N GLY A 18 1.16 -0.75 7.89
CA GLY A 18 2.32 -0.13 8.54
C GLY A 18 3.66 -0.80 8.21
N ALA A 19 3.64 -1.89 7.40
CA ALA A 19 4.82 -2.61 6.96
C ALA A 19 4.58 -3.15 5.54
N LEU A 20 4.47 -2.24 4.57
CA LEU A 20 4.10 -2.53 3.19
C LEU A 20 5.06 -3.53 2.55
N THR A 21 4.47 -4.50 1.87
CA THR A 21 5.15 -5.52 1.07
C THR A 21 4.56 -5.55 -0.33
N LEU A 22 5.05 -6.43 -1.19
CA LEU A 22 4.40 -6.73 -2.46
C LEU A 22 2.89 -6.94 -2.28
N LEU A 23 2.08 -6.41 -3.20
CA LEU A 23 0.62 -6.57 -3.25
C LEU A 23 -0.14 -5.82 -2.13
N GLY A 24 0.55 -5.01 -1.35
CA GLY A 24 -0.04 -4.05 -0.42
C GLY A 24 0.28 -2.62 -0.83
N SER A 25 -0.68 -1.71 -0.81
CA SER A 25 -0.47 -0.29 -1.05
C SER A 25 -1.37 0.56 -0.16
N VAL A 26 -0.87 1.74 0.20
CA VAL A 26 -1.64 2.75 0.93
C VAL A 26 -1.83 3.96 0.03
N VAL A 27 -3.05 4.50 0.00
CA VAL A 27 -3.40 5.66 -0.82
C VAL A 27 -3.85 6.79 0.10
N HIS A 28 -3.25 7.95 -0.06
CA HIS A 28 -3.59 9.17 0.68
C HIS A 28 -3.94 10.30 -0.26
N ARG A 29 -4.92 11.13 0.14
CA ARG A 29 -5.36 12.29 -0.62
C ARG A 29 -4.74 13.56 -0.06
N PHE A 30 -3.95 14.27 -0.86
CA PHE A 30 -3.36 15.56 -0.49
C PHE A 30 -4.26 16.71 -0.93
N THR A 31 -4.92 17.37 0.00
CA THR A 31 -5.84 18.49 -0.29
C THR A 31 -5.17 19.84 -0.21
N GLU A 32 -4.13 19.97 0.60
CA GLU A 32 -3.47 21.25 0.86
C GLU A 32 -2.24 21.43 -0.03
N PRO A 33 -2.13 22.54 -0.79
CA PRO A 33 -0.92 22.87 -1.52
C PRO A 33 0.28 23.09 -0.58
N GLY A 34 1.46 22.74 -1.08
CA GLY A 34 2.71 22.92 -0.33
C GLY A 34 3.78 21.91 -0.72
N GLU A 35 4.93 22.05 -0.09
CA GLU A 35 6.04 21.11 -0.20
C GLU A 35 6.01 20.16 1.00
N TYR A 36 6.04 18.87 0.70
CA TYR A 36 6.05 17.79 1.69
C TYR A 36 7.37 17.04 1.61
N ARG A 37 7.96 16.81 2.76
CA ARG A 37 9.10 15.91 2.90
C ARG A 37 8.59 14.55 3.31
N GLY A 38 8.89 13.53 2.51
CA GLY A 38 8.57 12.14 2.78
C GLY A 38 9.79 11.34 3.22
N VAL A 39 9.55 10.35 4.06
CA VAL A 39 10.56 9.38 4.50
C VAL A 39 10.00 7.98 4.34
N ALA A 40 10.67 7.17 3.53
CA ALA A 40 10.43 5.73 3.46
C ALA A 40 11.34 5.01 4.46
N LEU A 41 10.75 4.28 5.37
CA LEU A 41 11.40 3.56 6.46
C LEU A 41 11.34 2.07 6.19
N ARG A 42 12.42 1.35 6.46
CA ARG A 42 12.48 -0.10 6.42
C ARG A 42 13.31 -0.63 7.60
N PRO A 43 12.92 -1.73 8.24
CA PRO A 43 13.73 -2.35 9.29
C PRO A 43 15.14 -2.66 8.77
N SER A 44 16.13 -2.36 9.58
CA SER A 44 17.56 -2.68 9.30
C SER A 44 18.15 -2.04 8.04
N ALA A 45 17.55 -0.97 7.52
CA ALA A 45 18.08 -0.22 6.39
C ALA A 45 18.02 1.29 6.63
N PRO A 46 18.90 2.08 5.99
CA PRO A 46 18.79 3.53 6.03
C PRO A 46 17.44 4.02 5.51
N ALA A 47 16.93 5.10 6.08
CA ALA A 47 15.72 5.75 5.59
C ALA A 47 16.00 6.44 4.23
N SER A 48 15.06 6.30 3.30
CA SER A 48 15.10 7.02 2.02
C SER A 48 14.22 8.27 2.11
N VAL A 49 14.73 9.40 1.65
CA VAL A 49 14.02 10.68 1.66
C VAL A 49 13.53 10.99 0.25
N PHE A 50 12.32 11.53 0.15
CA PHE A 50 11.74 12.03 -1.10
C PHE A 50 10.93 13.31 -0.82
N TYR A 51 10.55 14.01 -1.88
CA TYR A 51 9.78 15.25 -1.80
C TYR A 51 8.54 15.14 -2.69
N LEU A 52 7.43 15.67 -2.20
CA LEU A 52 6.18 15.80 -2.94
C LEU A 52 5.77 17.28 -2.92
N THR A 53 5.65 17.88 -4.10
CA THR A 53 5.10 19.21 -4.25
C THR A 53 3.64 19.10 -4.69
N VAL A 54 2.73 19.67 -3.90
CA VAL A 54 1.30 19.76 -4.20
C VAL A 54 0.98 21.16 -4.70
N GLU A 55 0.55 21.29 -5.94
CA GLU A 55 0.24 22.58 -6.60
C GLU A 55 -1.27 22.75 -6.77
N LYS A 56 -1.78 23.95 -6.54
CA LYS A 56 -3.21 24.24 -6.55
C LYS A 56 -3.87 23.98 -7.92
N ASP A 57 -3.21 24.35 -8.99
CA ASP A 57 -3.78 24.34 -10.34
C ASP A 57 -3.15 23.27 -11.25
N ARG A 58 -2.53 22.25 -10.68
CA ARG A 58 -1.90 21.16 -11.42
C ARG A 58 -2.92 20.09 -11.83
N ALA A 59 -2.89 19.70 -13.10
CA ALA A 59 -3.79 18.67 -13.63
C ALA A 59 -3.37 17.20 -13.30
N ILE A 60 -2.34 16.99 -12.47
CA ILE A 60 -1.90 15.66 -12.07
C ILE A 60 -2.73 15.22 -10.86
N ASN A 61 -3.67 14.30 -11.07
CA ASN A 61 -4.59 13.86 -10.04
C ASN A 61 -4.13 12.59 -9.30
N GLN A 62 -3.09 11.92 -9.77
CA GLN A 62 -2.57 10.71 -9.16
C GLN A 62 -1.07 10.57 -9.39
N VAL A 63 -0.38 10.14 -8.34
CA VAL A 63 1.05 9.79 -8.35
C VAL A 63 1.23 8.44 -7.68
N SER A 64 2.08 7.59 -8.27
CA SER A 64 2.46 6.30 -7.69
C SER A 64 3.92 6.37 -7.25
N ILE A 65 4.20 6.04 -6.00
CA ILE A 65 5.53 6.07 -5.41
C ILE A 65 5.93 4.66 -5.00
N ASP A 66 6.95 4.13 -5.67
CA ASP A 66 7.52 2.83 -5.35
C ASP A 66 8.60 2.97 -4.27
N LEU A 67 8.28 2.46 -3.07
CA LEU A 67 9.17 2.54 -1.91
C LEU A 67 10.42 1.67 -2.07
N ALA A 68 10.34 0.59 -2.84
CA ALA A 68 11.50 -0.25 -3.13
C ALA A 68 12.49 0.47 -4.03
N ALA A 69 12.00 1.12 -5.09
CA ALA A 69 12.83 1.92 -5.99
C ALA A 69 13.51 3.10 -5.28
N LEU A 70 12.84 3.74 -4.32
CA LEU A 70 13.44 4.80 -3.51
C LEU A 70 14.58 4.30 -2.60
N ALA A 71 14.57 3.03 -2.22
CA ALA A 71 15.54 2.44 -1.31
C ALA A 71 16.78 1.87 -2.02
N GLU A 72 16.80 1.80 -3.35
CA GLU A 72 17.94 1.30 -4.10
C GLU A 72 19.08 2.31 -4.13
N PRO A 73 20.33 1.91 -3.78
CA PRO A 73 21.50 2.77 -3.92
C PRO A 73 21.74 3.05 -5.42
N GLY A 74 21.62 4.30 -5.83
CA GLY A 74 21.87 4.70 -7.21
C GLY A 74 20.64 4.84 -8.09
N ALA A 75 19.42 4.70 -7.58
CA ALA A 75 18.19 5.08 -8.25
C ALA A 75 18.15 6.62 -8.43
N SER A 76 19.10 7.14 -9.22
CA SER A 76 19.08 8.52 -9.67
C SER A 76 17.92 8.67 -10.65
N SER A 77 16.88 9.35 -10.20
CA SER A 77 15.97 10.17 -11.01
C SER A 77 15.78 9.76 -12.48
N GLN A 78 15.03 8.70 -12.74
CA GLN A 78 14.18 8.70 -13.93
C GLN A 78 12.87 9.43 -13.59
N ALA A 79 12.98 10.66 -13.19
CA ALA A 79 11.84 11.52 -12.98
C ALA A 79 11.96 12.71 -13.93
N CYS A 80 11.00 12.78 -14.82
CA CYS A 80 10.57 13.99 -15.51
C CYS A 80 11.60 14.75 -16.34
N CYS A 81 11.66 14.44 -17.61
CA CYS A 81 12.46 15.09 -18.66
C CYS A 81 12.08 16.54 -18.98
N THR A 82 11.68 17.40 -18.06
CA THR A 82 11.26 18.75 -18.42
C THR A 82 11.95 19.92 -17.70
N CYS A 83 12.85 19.67 -16.76
CA CYS A 83 13.62 20.76 -16.17
C CYS A 83 15.11 20.39 -16.09
N GLY A 84 15.89 20.96 -17.00
CA GLY A 84 17.33 20.70 -17.18
C GLY A 84 18.25 21.18 -16.06
N LYS A 85 18.01 20.77 -14.80
CA LYS A 85 18.94 20.97 -13.70
C LYS A 85 19.18 19.63 -13.00
N MET A 86 20.36 19.06 -13.29
CA MET A 86 20.91 17.94 -12.55
C MET A 86 21.34 18.42 -11.15
N HIS A 87 20.70 17.89 -10.12
CA HIS A 87 21.25 17.90 -8.77
C HIS A 87 21.73 16.50 -8.43
N ALA A 88 23.04 16.31 -8.42
CA ALA A 88 23.69 15.10 -7.94
C ALA A 88 23.65 15.08 -6.40
N GLY A 89 22.68 14.37 -5.84
CA GLY A 89 22.58 14.04 -4.42
C GLY A 89 22.04 12.61 -4.28
N PRO A 90 22.18 11.95 -3.12
CA PRO A 90 21.63 10.60 -2.92
C PRO A 90 20.14 10.62 -3.24
N SER A 91 19.68 9.68 -4.05
CA SER A 91 18.38 9.45 -4.67
C SER A 91 17.18 10.11 -3.95
N GLN A 92 16.99 11.40 -4.17
CA GLN A 92 15.81 12.12 -3.71
C GLN A 92 14.79 12.13 -4.84
N GLY A 93 13.77 11.29 -4.75
CA GLY A 93 12.63 11.36 -5.66
C GLY A 93 11.89 12.67 -5.44
N HIS A 94 11.62 13.42 -6.51
CA HIS A 94 10.74 14.58 -6.49
C HIS A 94 9.47 14.25 -7.27
N PHE A 95 8.33 14.41 -6.63
CA PHE A 95 7.02 14.12 -7.22
C PHE A 95 6.17 15.38 -7.25
N LEU A 96 5.32 15.50 -8.27
CA LEU A 96 4.40 16.62 -8.45
C LEU A 96 2.97 16.10 -8.46
N LEU A 97 2.08 16.77 -7.73
CA LEU A 97 0.66 16.41 -7.61
C LEU A 97 -0.20 17.67 -7.64
N GLY A 98 -1.40 17.58 -8.18
CA GLY A 98 -2.43 18.61 -8.03
C GLY A 98 -3.14 18.50 -6.68
N ALA A 99 -3.53 19.65 -6.11
CA ALA A 99 -4.30 19.68 -4.86
C ALA A 99 -5.62 18.90 -5.01
N GLY A 100 -5.92 18.04 -4.04
CA GLY A 100 -7.04 17.09 -4.10
C GLY A 100 -6.70 15.76 -4.79
N GLY A 101 -5.50 15.61 -5.31
CA GLY A 101 -5.01 14.39 -5.92
C GLY A 101 -4.59 13.32 -4.90
N TYR A 102 -4.30 12.12 -5.40
CA TYR A 102 -3.97 10.94 -4.61
C TYR A 102 -2.54 10.49 -4.84
N VAL A 103 -1.87 10.08 -3.78
CA VAL A 103 -0.59 9.37 -3.84
C VAL A 103 -0.80 7.92 -3.41
N ALA A 104 -0.40 6.99 -4.27
CA ALA A 104 -0.36 5.56 -3.95
C ALA A 104 1.08 5.16 -3.61
N PHE A 105 1.30 4.74 -2.37
CA PHE A 105 2.57 4.18 -1.91
C PHE A 105 2.53 2.66 -2.02
N HIS A 106 3.47 2.07 -2.74
CA HIS A 106 3.51 0.63 -2.99
C HIS A 106 4.95 0.10 -2.98
N VAL A 107 5.09 -1.21 -3.05
CA VAL A 107 6.36 -1.92 -3.11
C VAL A 107 6.34 -2.84 -4.32
N SER A 108 7.25 -2.62 -5.27
CA SER A 108 7.35 -3.44 -6.50
C SER A 108 8.25 -4.66 -6.36
N GLY A 109 9.11 -4.70 -5.33
CA GLY A 109 10.08 -5.79 -5.17
C GLY A 109 10.81 -5.76 -3.83
N GLY A 110 11.69 -6.74 -3.65
CA GLY A 110 12.55 -6.83 -2.47
C GLY A 110 11.86 -7.40 -1.23
N PRO A 111 12.52 -7.28 -0.06
CA PRO A 111 12.07 -7.92 1.18
C PRO A 111 10.81 -7.31 1.80
N GLY A 112 10.37 -6.12 1.34
CA GLY A 112 9.22 -5.43 1.92
C GLY A 112 9.46 -4.85 3.32
N GLY A 113 8.36 -4.64 4.05
CA GLY A 113 8.40 -4.07 5.41
C GLY A 113 8.54 -2.55 5.43
N PHE A 114 8.11 -1.86 4.37
CA PHE A 114 8.20 -0.41 4.26
C PHE A 114 7.08 0.29 5.02
N ALA A 115 7.46 1.31 5.79
CA ALA A 115 6.55 2.33 6.28
C ALA A 115 6.88 3.67 5.63
N VAL A 116 5.89 4.53 5.43
CA VAL A 116 6.08 5.85 4.84
C VAL A 116 5.45 6.92 5.71
N ARG A 117 6.17 8.03 5.88
CA ARG A 117 5.71 9.22 6.59
C ARG A 117 5.96 10.46 5.76
N LEU A 118 5.02 11.38 5.78
CA LEU A 118 5.16 12.70 5.14
C LEU A 118 4.71 13.82 6.07
N GLY A 119 5.32 14.99 5.91
CA GLY A 119 4.90 16.21 6.58
C GLY A 119 5.33 17.45 5.81
N LYS A 120 4.57 18.53 5.96
CA LYS A 120 4.78 19.83 5.28
C LYS A 120 6.04 20.57 5.70
N SER A 121 6.56 20.34 6.88
CA SER A 121 7.67 21.16 7.38
C SER A 121 9.01 20.46 7.19
N ALA A 122 9.92 21.12 6.51
CA ALA A 122 11.33 20.72 6.42
C ALA A 122 12.05 20.75 7.79
N ASP A 123 11.55 21.55 8.74
CA ASP A 123 12.18 21.82 10.04
C ASP A 123 11.70 20.89 11.16
N GLN A 124 10.71 20.03 10.89
CA GLN A 124 10.25 19.07 11.90
C GLN A 124 10.92 17.70 11.72
N PRO A 125 11.51 17.14 12.80
CA PRO A 125 12.18 15.85 12.74
C PRO A 125 11.25 14.66 12.47
N GLN A 126 9.92 14.85 12.62
CA GLN A 126 8.91 13.83 12.33
C GLN A 126 7.77 14.40 11.50
N PRO A 127 7.59 13.96 10.25
CA PRO A 127 6.42 14.29 9.44
C PRO A 127 5.13 13.82 10.13
N LYS A 128 4.08 14.67 10.13
CA LYS A 128 2.83 14.40 10.87
C LYS A 128 1.58 14.35 10.00
N ASP A 129 1.66 14.74 8.73
CA ASP A 129 0.47 14.86 7.88
C ASP A 129 0.00 13.51 7.36
N PHE A 130 0.92 12.55 7.18
CA PHE A 130 0.59 11.18 6.79
C PHE A 130 1.56 10.17 7.39
N ASP A 131 1.04 9.04 7.89
CA ASP A 131 1.81 7.89 8.38
C ASP A 131 1.08 6.59 7.97
N SER A 132 1.73 5.76 7.14
CA SER A 132 1.16 4.48 6.71
C SER A 132 0.90 3.50 7.86
N ALA A 133 1.57 3.69 9.00
CA ALA A 133 1.32 2.91 10.22
C ALA A 133 0.13 3.44 11.05
N ALA A 134 -0.44 4.60 10.69
CA ALA A 134 -1.56 5.23 11.36
C ALA A 134 -2.42 5.99 10.34
N ILE A 135 -2.91 5.30 9.32
CA ILE A 135 -3.76 5.86 8.28
C ILE A 135 -5.08 6.36 8.87
N THR A 136 -5.60 7.47 8.34
CA THR A 136 -6.73 8.20 8.91
C THR A 136 -7.96 8.18 8.02
N GLY A 137 -9.02 8.85 8.44
CA GLY A 137 -10.27 8.91 7.69
C GLY A 137 -10.09 9.48 6.28
N GLY A 138 -10.52 8.71 5.28
CA GLY A 138 -10.36 8.99 3.86
C GLY A 138 -9.19 8.29 3.18
N ASP A 139 -8.26 7.73 3.95
CA ASP A 139 -7.18 6.91 3.41
C ASP A 139 -7.66 5.52 3.01
N LEU A 140 -6.93 4.92 2.07
CA LEU A 140 -7.23 3.59 1.56
C LEU A 140 -6.04 2.67 1.79
N PHE A 141 -6.33 1.43 2.16
CA PHE A 141 -5.37 0.33 2.07
C PHE A 141 -5.87 -0.68 1.04
N ALA A 142 -5.11 -0.86 -0.04
CA ALA A 142 -5.39 -1.87 -1.04
C ALA A 142 -4.51 -3.09 -0.83
N ALA A 143 -5.11 -4.26 -0.85
CA ALA A 143 -4.43 -5.53 -0.63
C ALA A 143 -4.88 -6.57 -1.67
N THR A 144 -3.91 -7.32 -2.20
CA THR A 144 -4.18 -8.45 -3.09
C THR A 144 -3.65 -9.71 -2.44
N ILE A 145 -4.56 -10.68 -2.22
CA ILE A 145 -4.21 -11.94 -1.59
C ILE A 145 -4.08 -13.02 -2.67
N LEU A 146 -2.90 -13.63 -2.75
CA LEU A 146 -2.60 -14.68 -3.73
C LEU A 146 -2.88 -16.07 -3.18
N ARG A 147 -2.52 -16.32 -1.91
CA ARG A 147 -2.61 -17.65 -1.30
C ARG A 147 -4.05 -17.94 -0.88
N PRO A 148 -4.68 -19.00 -1.39
CA PRO A 148 -5.99 -19.42 -0.91
C PRO A 148 -5.97 -19.85 0.55
N GLY A 149 -7.04 -19.51 1.28
CA GLY A 149 -7.13 -19.79 2.72
C GLY A 149 -8.05 -18.82 3.44
N ARG A 150 -8.13 -18.96 4.74
CA ARG A 150 -8.86 -18.06 5.63
C ARG A 150 -7.89 -17.10 6.29
N TYR A 151 -8.24 -15.83 6.26
CA TYR A 151 -7.48 -14.72 6.85
C TYR A 151 -8.29 -13.98 7.90
N SER A 152 -7.61 -13.55 8.95
CA SER A 152 -8.15 -12.58 9.92
C SER A 152 -7.67 -11.20 9.55
N VAL A 153 -8.56 -10.21 9.64
CA VAL A 153 -8.26 -8.79 9.44
C VAL A 153 -8.44 -8.07 10.76
N LYS A 154 -7.42 -7.33 11.20
CA LYS A 154 -7.45 -6.55 12.44
C LYS A 154 -7.08 -5.11 12.19
N ASN A 155 -7.77 -4.18 12.87
CA ASN A 155 -7.31 -2.81 12.99
C ASN A 155 -6.53 -2.66 14.29
N LEU A 156 -5.20 -2.61 14.21
CA LEU A 156 -4.32 -2.53 15.38
C LEU A 156 -4.35 -1.17 16.08
N ALA A 157 -4.91 -0.14 15.43
CA ALA A 157 -5.09 1.19 16.01
C ALA A 157 -6.39 1.33 16.84
N GLN A 158 -7.30 0.34 16.76
CA GLN A 158 -8.59 0.35 17.45
C GLN A 158 -8.66 -0.75 18.49
N THR A 159 -8.82 -0.38 19.76
CA THR A 159 -9.02 -1.34 20.84
C THR A 159 -10.49 -1.75 20.88
N GLY A 160 -10.75 -3.07 20.87
CA GLY A 160 -12.11 -3.64 21.00
C GLY A 160 -12.92 -3.67 19.71
N ALA A 161 -12.39 -3.21 18.56
CA ALA A 161 -13.03 -3.38 17.27
C ALA A 161 -13.08 -4.89 16.90
N GLN A 162 -14.19 -5.31 16.28
CA GLN A 162 -14.32 -6.69 15.80
C GLN A 162 -13.36 -6.96 14.65
N ALA A 163 -12.73 -8.14 14.68
CA ALA A 163 -11.92 -8.60 13.58
C ALA A 163 -12.80 -8.95 12.37
N GLY A 164 -12.30 -8.66 11.17
CA GLY A 164 -12.88 -9.13 9.92
C GLY A 164 -12.33 -10.51 9.53
N GLU A 165 -13.02 -11.17 8.61
CA GLU A 165 -12.62 -12.45 8.02
C GLU A 165 -12.63 -12.36 6.49
N ILE A 166 -11.60 -12.90 5.86
CA ILE A 166 -11.51 -13.03 4.41
C ILE A 166 -11.28 -14.51 4.08
N ASP A 167 -12.20 -15.11 3.33
CA ASP A 167 -12.03 -16.43 2.76
C ASP A 167 -11.59 -16.29 1.30
N VAL A 168 -10.40 -16.80 0.97
CA VAL A 168 -9.84 -16.76 -0.39
C VAL A 168 -9.88 -18.14 -1.01
N ALA A 169 -10.59 -18.27 -2.12
CA ALA A 169 -10.72 -19.52 -2.87
C ALA A 169 -9.73 -19.57 -4.05
N TYR A 170 -9.48 -20.78 -4.55
CA TYR A 170 -8.82 -20.96 -5.85
C TYR A 170 -9.73 -20.46 -6.97
N PRO A 171 -9.17 -19.96 -8.09
CA PRO A 171 -9.94 -19.72 -9.32
C PRO A 171 -10.62 -21.00 -9.81
N ALA A 172 -11.74 -20.85 -10.51
CA ALA A 172 -12.41 -21.98 -11.11
C ALA A 172 -11.50 -22.74 -12.09
N PRO A 173 -11.48 -24.08 -12.06
CA PRO A 173 -10.65 -24.85 -12.98
C PRO A 173 -11.12 -24.69 -14.42
N GLY A 174 -10.17 -24.62 -15.36
CA GLY A 174 -10.44 -24.61 -16.81
C GLY A 174 -10.34 -23.24 -17.51
N GLU A 175 -10.10 -22.16 -16.79
CA GLU A 175 -9.82 -20.86 -17.39
C GLU A 175 -8.37 -20.79 -17.90
N THR A 176 -8.19 -20.68 -19.22
CA THR A 176 -6.88 -20.52 -19.85
C THR A 176 -6.26 -19.14 -19.63
N ALA A 177 -7.09 -18.13 -19.30
CA ALA A 177 -6.68 -16.78 -18.95
C ALA A 177 -7.57 -16.29 -17.80
N TYR A 178 -7.14 -16.57 -16.57
CA TYR A 178 -7.86 -16.09 -15.39
C TYR A 178 -7.80 -14.56 -15.29
N GLN A 179 -8.96 -13.93 -15.24
CA GLN A 179 -9.10 -12.53 -14.90
C GLN A 179 -9.73 -12.41 -13.50
N PRO A 180 -9.04 -11.83 -12.53
CA PRO A 180 -9.62 -11.67 -11.20
C PRO A 180 -10.87 -10.78 -11.27
N PRO A 181 -11.90 -11.07 -10.47
CA PRO A 181 -13.06 -10.22 -10.34
C PRO A 181 -12.67 -8.80 -9.87
N PRO A 182 -13.58 -7.80 -10.04
CA PRO A 182 -13.35 -6.46 -9.51
C PRO A 182 -13.01 -6.48 -8.02
N PRO A 183 -12.22 -5.50 -7.54
CA PRO A 183 -11.90 -5.37 -6.12
C PRO A 183 -13.15 -5.23 -5.25
N ILE A 184 -13.12 -5.80 -4.05
CA ILE A 184 -14.19 -5.64 -3.06
C ILE A 184 -13.81 -4.52 -2.10
N ARG A 185 -14.76 -3.60 -1.87
CA ARG A 185 -14.66 -2.54 -0.88
C ARG A 185 -15.04 -3.08 0.50
N ILE A 186 -14.26 -2.68 1.51
CA ILE A 186 -14.45 -3.01 2.92
C ILE A 186 -14.28 -1.70 3.71
N ASP A 187 -15.31 -1.27 4.38
CA ASP A 187 -15.26 -0.04 5.19
C ASP A 187 -14.74 -0.37 6.60
N CYS A 188 -13.73 0.39 7.06
CA CYS A 188 -13.15 0.27 8.39
C CYS A 188 -13.79 1.30 9.31
N THR A 189 -14.50 0.85 10.33
CA THR A 189 -15.29 1.67 11.26
C THR A 189 -14.86 1.46 12.72
N HIS A 190 -15.42 2.19 13.64
CA HIS A 190 -15.19 2.02 15.09
C HIS A 190 -15.62 0.65 15.62
N THR A 191 -16.61 0.02 14.98
CA THR A 191 -17.12 -1.30 15.39
C THR A 191 -16.40 -2.46 14.75
N GLY A 192 -15.64 -2.21 13.65
CA GLY A 192 -14.93 -3.23 12.90
C GLY A 192 -15.01 -2.99 11.40
N PHE A 193 -15.26 -4.03 10.64
CA PHE A 193 -15.25 -4.02 9.18
C PHE A 193 -16.66 -4.24 8.60
N ASP A 194 -16.99 -3.54 7.52
CA ASP A 194 -18.24 -3.70 6.79
C ASP A 194 -17.96 -3.88 5.28
N PRO A 195 -18.26 -5.06 4.72
CA PRO A 195 -18.70 -6.29 5.41
C PRO A 195 -17.64 -6.91 6.32
N ALA A 196 -18.07 -7.48 7.46
CA ALA A 196 -17.18 -8.13 8.41
C ALA A 196 -16.61 -9.46 7.91
N LYS A 197 -17.28 -10.07 6.93
CA LYS A 197 -16.85 -11.32 6.29
C LYS A 197 -16.94 -11.19 4.77
N VAL A 198 -15.85 -11.53 4.09
CA VAL A 198 -15.69 -11.38 2.65
C VAL A 198 -15.19 -12.67 2.03
N ALA A 199 -15.76 -13.06 0.90
CA ALA A 199 -15.25 -14.13 0.06
C ALA A 199 -14.56 -13.54 -1.18
N LEU A 200 -13.33 -13.92 -1.41
CA LEU A 200 -12.50 -13.51 -2.55
C LEU A 200 -12.05 -14.74 -3.35
N THR A 201 -11.70 -14.50 -4.59
CA THR A 201 -10.87 -15.43 -5.36
C THR A 201 -9.42 -14.98 -5.32
N ALA A 202 -8.47 -15.89 -5.36
CA ALA A 202 -7.04 -15.54 -5.39
C ALA A 202 -6.74 -14.51 -6.49
N MET A 203 -5.90 -13.52 -6.19
CA MET A 203 -5.59 -12.35 -7.02
C MET A 203 -6.68 -11.28 -7.09
N GLN A 204 -7.88 -11.50 -6.53
CA GLN A 204 -8.87 -10.43 -6.40
C GLN A 204 -8.41 -9.41 -5.36
N GLY A 205 -8.50 -8.13 -5.71
CA GLY A 205 -8.15 -7.03 -4.81
C GLY A 205 -9.20 -6.82 -3.71
N SER A 206 -8.75 -6.40 -2.54
CA SER A 206 -9.59 -5.82 -1.49
C SER A 206 -9.18 -4.36 -1.24
N LEU A 207 -10.15 -3.48 -1.11
CA LEU A 207 -9.95 -2.05 -0.87
C LEU A 207 -10.57 -1.67 0.47
N PHE A 208 -9.74 -1.47 1.46
CA PHE A 208 -10.15 -1.00 2.78
C PHE A 208 -10.24 0.53 2.78
N VAL A 209 -11.42 1.06 3.07
CA VAL A 209 -11.68 2.49 3.22
C VAL A 209 -11.69 2.83 4.71
N CYS A 210 -10.72 3.60 5.16
CA CYS A 210 -10.56 3.91 6.57
C CYS A 210 -11.40 5.14 6.96
N HIS A 211 -12.43 4.96 7.77
CA HIS A 211 -13.24 6.04 8.37
C HIS A 211 -12.73 6.43 9.75
N VAL A 212 -11.82 5.67 10.30
CA VAL A 212 -11.23 5.86 11.63
C VAL A 212 -9.73 5.68 11.56
N PRO A 213 -8.94 6.16 12.53
CA PRO A 213 -7.52 5.87 12.60
C PRO A 213 -7.27 4.37 12.54
N SER A 214 -6.44 3.94 11.61
CA SER A 214 -6.31 2.52 11.27
C SER A 214 -4.85 2.11 11.04
N ARG A 215 -4.50 0.95 11.57
CA ARG A 215 -3.38 0.13 11.12
C ARG A 215 -3.91 -1.26 10.82
N LEU A 216 -4.01 -1.58 9.55
CA LEU A 216 -4.65 -2.80 9.11
C LEU A 216 -3.63 -3.92 8.98
N LYS A 217 -3.93 -5.06 9.62
CA LYS A 217 -3.13 -6.27 9.55
C LYS A 217 -4.01 -7.43 9.07
N ILE A 218 -3.60 -8.06 7.97
CA ILE A 218 -4.23 -9.24 7.40
C ILE A 218 -3.29 -10.41 7.66
N GLU A 219 -3.76 -11.47 8.31
CA GLU A 219 -2.95 -12.64 8.70
C GLU A 219 -3.63 -13.92 8.24
N LEU A 220 -2.87 -14.82 7.62
CA LEU A 220 -3.33 -16.17 7.28
C LEU A 220 -3.58 -16.97 8.57
N VAL A 221 -4.81 -17.46 8.75
CA VAL A 221 -5.22 -18.32 9.86
C VAL A 221 -5.14 -19.78 9.45
N THR A 222 -5.66 -20.11 8.28
CA THR A 222 -5.67 -21.48 7.76
C THR A 222 -5.48 -21.45 6.24
N ALA A 223 -4.46 -22.13 5.76
CA ALA A 223 -4.26 -22.29 4.32
C ALA A 223 -5.28 -23.31 3.76
N LEU A 224 -5.72 -23.05 2.54
CA LEU A 224 -6.52 -24.01 1.78
C LEU A 224 -5.59 -24.85 0.91
N ASP A 225 -5.72 -26.17 1.00
CA ASP A 225 -4.96 -27.08 0.16
C ASP A 225 -5.39 -26.94 -1.32
N PRO A 226 -4.45 -27.12 -2.27
CA PRO A 226 -4.79 -27.07 -3.68
C PRO A 226 -5.79 -28.19 -4.04
N PRO A 227 -6.73 -27.95 -4.94
CA PRO A 227 -7.63 -28.98 -5.42
C PRO A 227 -6.82 -30.15 -6.03
N LYS A 228 -7.21 -31.37 -5.71
CA LYS A 228 -6.60 -32.60 -6.24
C LYS A 228 -6.97 -32.83 -7.68
#